data_f1db7c4a197c711aba68b155dab9a782
#
_entry.id   f1db7c4a197c711aba68b155dab9a782
#
_cell.length_a   1.000
_cell.length_b   1.000
_cell.length_c   1.000
_cell.angle_alpha   90.00
_cell.angle_beta   90.00
_cell.angle_gamma   90.00
#
_symmetry.space_group_name_H-M   'P 1'
#
loop_
_entity.id
_entity.type
_entity.pdbx_description
1 polymer ?
#
loop_
_entity_poly.entity_id
_entity_poly.type
_entity_poly.pdbx_seq_one_letter_code
_entity_poly.pdbx_strand_id
1 'polypeptide(L)' 'MTGALDGIRVLDLSTRMAEATGKTLADLGAEVVKVEPPGGCDARTTPPFAADGRSLFWEAWGLGKHSVV' A
#
# COMPACT_ATOMS: atom_id res chain seq x y z
N MET A 1 12.93 -16.26 -4.36
CA MET A 1 12.58 -16.72 -3.01
C MET A 1 11.06 -16.71 -2.86
N THR A 2 10.50 -17.79 -2.36
CA THR A 2 9.08 -17.88 -2.13
C THR A 2 8.76 -17.36 -0.72
N GLY A 3 7.71 -16.55 -0.60
CA GLY A 3 7.21 -16.08 0.68
C GLY A 3 6.12 -17.00 1.21
N ALA A 4 5.79 -16.84 2.51
CA ALA A 4 4.77 -17.66 3.16
C ALA A 4 3.40 -17.50 2.51
N LEU A 5 3.13 -16.36 1.88
CA LEU A 5 1.84 -16.05 1.25
C LEU A 5 1.89 -16.06 -0.27
N ASP A 6 2.88 -16.69 -0.86
CA ASP A 6 2.95 -16.81 -2.32
C ASP A 6 1.68 -17.47 -2.85
N GLY A 7 1.14 -16.90 -3.94
CA GLY A 7 -0.10 -17.38 -4.54
C GLY A 7 -1.37 -16.78 -3.93
N ILE A 8 -1.25 -16.02 -2.85
CA ILE A 8 -2.37 -15.32 -2.23
C ILE A 8 -2.50 -13.93 -2.85
N ARG A 9 -3.71 -13.58 -3.28
CA ARG A 9 -4.04 -12.24 -3.76
C ARG A 9 -4.93 -11.54 -2.74
N VAL A 10 -4.58 -10.31 -2.40
CA VAL A 10 -5.29 -9.51 -1.41
C VAL A 10 -5.80 -8.24 -2.07
N LEU A 11 -7.08 -7.94 -1.88
CA LEU A 11 -7.64 -6.64 -2.25
C LEU A 11 -7.61 -5.77 -0.99
N ASP A 12 -6.84 -4.69 -1.06
CA ASP A 12 -6.65 -3.77 0.06
C ASP A 12 -7.51 -2.53 -0.15
N LEU A 13 -8.62 -2.47 0.60
CA LEU A 13 -9.53 -1.33 0.59
C LEU A 13 -9.38 -0.48 1.85
N SER A 14 -8.30 -0.68 2.60
CA SER A 14 -8.09 0.00 3.88
C SER A 14 -7.80 1.49 3.71
N THR A 15 -8.01 2.23 4.79
CA THR A 15 -7.58 3.61 4.92
C THR A 15 -6.16 3.67 5.49
N ARG A 16 -5.61 4.88 5.63
CA ARG A 16 -4.25 5.09 6.16
C ARG A 16 -4.00 4.38 7.48
N MET A 17 -5.05 4.18 8.28
CA MET A 17 -4.92 3.54 9.60
C MET A 17 -4.49 2.08 9.51
N ALA A 18 -4.73 1.43 8.38
CA ALA A 18 -4.44 0.02 8.20
C ALA A 18 -3.50 -0.26 7.00
N GLU A 19 -2.81 0.76 6.47
CA GLU A 19 -1.88 0.59 5.34
C GLU A 19 -0.78 -0.42 5.67
N ALA A 20 -0.32 -0.46 6.92
CA ALA A 20 0.73 -1.39 7.33
C ALA A 20 0.31 -2.85 7.21
N THR A 21 -0.97 -3.17 7.33
CA THR A 21 -1.47 -4.53 7.18
C THR A 21 -1.18 -5.06 5.78
N GLY A 22 -1.55 -4.31 4.75
CA GLY A 22 -1.29 -4.69 3.37
C GLY A 22 0.20 -4.75 3.06
N LYS A 23 0.99 -3.82 3.60
CA LYS A 23 2.45 -3.82 3.45
C LYS A 23 3.05 -5.10 4.01
N THR A 24 2.62 -5.52 5.20
CA THR A 24 3.10 -6.75 5.84
C THR A 24 2.75 -7.98 4.99
N LEU A 25 1.52 -8.03 4.46
CA LEU A 25 1.10 -9.14 3.62
C LEU A 25 1.92 -9.20 2.32
N ALA A 26 2.21 -8.04 1.72
CA ALA A 26 3.05 -7.96 0.54
C ALA A 26 4.48 -8.43 0.82
N ASP A 27 5.04 -8.05 1.97
CA ASP A 27 6.38 -8.48 2.37
C ASP A 27 6.45 -9.99 2.59
N LEU A 28 5.33 -10.63 2.94
CA LEU A 28 5.25 -12.08 3.11
C LEU A 28 4.97 -12.82 1.80
N GLY A 29 4.90 -12.12 0.68
CA GLY A 29 4.79 -12.73 -0.63
C GLY A 29 3.40 -12.64 -1.28
N ALA A 30 2.40 -12.07 -0.62
CA ALA A 30 1.08 -11.89 -1.22
C ALA A 30 1.12 -10.85 -2.34
N GLU A 31 0.28 -11.04 -3.36
CA GLU A 31 0.02 -10.01 -4.35
C GLU A 31 -1.06 -9.09 -3.79
N VAL A 32 -0.67 -7.90 -3.36
CA VAL A 32 -1.59 -6.93 -2.77
C VAL A 32 -1.98 -5.90 -3.80
N VAL A 33 -3.28 -5.78 -4.05
CA VAL A 33 -3.85 -4.78 -4.95
C VAL A 33 -4.57 -3.75 -4.09
N LYS A 34 -4.04 -2.54 -4.06
CA LYS A 34 -4.65 -1.41 -3.35
C LYS A 34 -5.72 -0.80 -4.25
N VAL A 35 -6.97 -0.88 -3.81
CA VAL A 35 -8.09 -0.25 -4.52
C VAL A 35 -8.26 1.15 -3.93
N GLU A 36 -8.14 2.17 -4.79
CA GLU A 36 -8.20 3.56 -4.36
C GLU A 36 -9.43 4.25 -4.96
N PRO A 37 -10.01 5.23 -4.24
CA PRO A 37 -11.04 6.07 -4.83
C PRO A 37 -10.44 6.97 -5.92
N PRO A 38 -11.26 7.56 -6.79
CA PRO A 38 -10.77 8.57 -7.73
C PRO A 38 -10.04 9.69 -6.97
N GLY A 39 -8.85 10.05 -7.47
CA GLY A 39 -7.99 11.02 -6.79
C GLY A 39 -6.98 10.42 -5.82
N GLY A 40 -7.06 9.12 -5.57
CA GLY A 40 -6.12 8.41 -4.69
C GLY A 40 -6.64 8.25 -3.26
N CYS A 41 -6.00 7.35 -2.51
CA CYS A 41 -6.37 7.10 -1.13
C CYS A 41 -5.78 8.16 -0.19
N ASP A 42 -6.29 8.23 1.03
CA ASP A 42 -5.87 9.21 2.04
C ASP A 42 -4.40 9.06 2.44
N ALA A 43 -3.82 7.88 2.33
CA ALA A 43 -2.41 7.66 2.63
C ALA A 43 -1.49 8.49 1.72
N ARG A 44 -1.92 8.78 0.49
CA ARG A 44 -1.13 9.57 -0.46
C ARG A 44 -0.97 11.03 -0.04
N THR A 45 -1.84 11.51 0.83
CA THR A 45 -1.81 12.89 1.34
C THR A 45 -1.50 12.97 2.82
N THR A 46 -0.98 11.89 3.41
CA THR A 46 -0.61 11.83 4.82
C THR A 46 0.86 12.27 4.98
N PRO A 47 1.15 13.19 5.91
CA PRO A 47 2.54 13.61 6.19
C PRO A 47 3.35 12.45 6.81
N PRO A 48 4.68 12.54 6.80
CA PRO A 48 5.48 13.66 6.29
C PRO A 48 5.61 13.66 4.77
N PHE A 49 6.00 14.83 4.22
CA PHE A 49 6.15 15.00 2.78
C PHE A 49 7.61 15.23 2.42
N ALA A 50 8.01 14.69 1.26
CA ALA A 50 9.30 15.03 0.67
C ALA A 50 9.27 16.45 0.10
N ALA A 51 10.45 16.98 -0.26
CA ALA A 51 10.56 18.33 -0.81
C ALA A 51 9.75 18.54 -2.08
N ASP A 52 9.52 17.47 -2.86
CA ASP A 52 8.74 17.52 -4.08
C ASP A 52 7.24 17.28 -3.86
N GLY A 53 6.80 17.17 -2.62
CA GLY A 53 5.39 17.01 -2.26
C GLY A 53 4.92 15.57 -2.12
N ARG A 54 5.77 14.57 -2.37
CA ARG A 54 5.37 13.18 -2.22
C ARG A 54 5.16 12.83 -0.75
N SER A 55 4.12 12.06 -0.43
CA SER A 55 3.90 11.53 0.91
C SER A 55 4.92 10.43 1.21
N LEU A 56 5.75 10.63 2.20
CA LEU A 56 6.70 9.61 2.65
C LEU A 56 5.97 8.47 3.37
N PHE A 57 4.82 8.74 3.97
CA PHE A 57 3.95 7.72 4.54
C PHE A 57 3.51 6.73 3.45
N TRP A 58 3.01 7.24 2.32
CA TRP A 58 2.59 6.39 1.20
C TRP A 58 3.77 5.63 0.60
N GLU A 59 4.94 6.30 0.43
CA GLU A 59 6.13 5.64 -0.11
C GLU A 59 6.53 4.44 0.76
N ALA A 60 6.43 4.56 2.09
CA ALA A 60 6.79 3.49 3.01
C ALA A 60 5.76 2.36 3.03
N TRP A 61 4.48 2.70 3.20
CA TRP A 61 3.44 1.69 3.45
C TRP A 61 2.75 1.20 2.18
N GLY A 62 2.89 1.93 1.07
CA GLY A 62 2.39 1.50 -0.23
C GLY A 62 3.36 0.63 -1.01
N LEU A 63 4.60 0.51 -0.56
CA LEU A 63 5.62 -0.24 -1.26
C LEU A 63 5.23 -1.72 -1.38
N GLY A 64 5.36 -2.26 -2.59
CA GLY A 64 5.01 -3.64 -2.87
C GLY A 64 3.55 -3.88 -3.22
N LYS A 65 2.70 -2.85 -3.15
CA LYS A 65 1.30 -2.93 -3.56
C LYS A 65 1.13 -2.47 -5.01
N HIS A 66 0.16 -3.06 -5.70
CA HIS A 66 -0.29 -2.57 -7.01
C HIS A 66 -1.51 -1.69 -6.79
N SER A 67 -1.52 -0.51 -7.37
CA SER A 67 -2.63 0.44 -7.21
C SER A 67 -3.59 0.36 -8.38
N VAL A 68 -4.88 0.31 -8.09
CA VAL A 68 -5.96 0.46 -9.08
C VAL A 68 -7.01 1.42 -8.54
N VAL A 69 -7.70 2.09 -9.42
CA VAL A 69 -8.77 3.02 -9.08
C VAL A 69 -10.14 2.38 -9.29
#